data_4269309d31b17c14f6fcb4d86d86c85a
#
_entry.id   4269309d31b17c14f6fcb4d86d86c85a
#
_cell.length_a   1.000
_cell.length_b   1.000
_cell.length_c   1.000
_cell.angle_alpha   90.00
_cell.angle_beta   90.00
_cell.angle_gamma   90.00
#
_symmetry.space_group_name_H-M   'P 1'
#
loop_
_entity.id
_entity.type
_entity.pdbx_description
1 polymer ?
#
loop_
_entity_poly.entity_id
_entity_poly.type
_entity_poly.pdbx_seq_one_letter_code
_entity_poly.pdbx_strand_id
1 'polypeptide(L)'
;EKIKAEKEQLIKEKKIKRSKPLPPITDEEKPFEIPDSWEWVRLGEVLTILRGGSPRPIKKYLTDSPNGINWIKIGDSTVNSKYIDHAAEKIIPEGLDKTREVHKGDFLLSNSMSFGRPYILKIDGAVHDGWLILSDYDKLFDKNYLYYLLSSNFVNFQFKSLATGSTVKNLNRDRVAHTIALVP
;
A
#
# COMPACT_ATOMS: atom_id res chain seq x y z
N GLU A 1 -12.42 -5.00 -16.33
CA GLU A 1 -13.15 -6.28 -16.13
C GLU A 1 -12.22 -7.42 -15.65
N LYS A 2 -11.04 -7.64 -16.24
CA LYS A 2 -10.08 -8.69 -15.80
C LYS A 2 -9.71 -8.59 -14.33
N ILE A 3 -9.32 -7.39 -13.84
CA ILE A 3 -8.94 -7.17 -12.43
C ILE A 3 -10.09 -7.46 -11.49
N LYS A 4 -11.33 -7.14 -11.88
CA LYS A 4 -12.51 -7.41 -11.08
C LYS A 4 -12.75 -8.92 -10.92
N ALA A 5 -12.58 -9.68 -12.00
CA ALA A 5 -12.70 -11.14 -12.00
C ALA A 5 -11.61 -11.80 -11.14
N GLU A 6 -10.36 -11.33 -11.22
CA GLU A 6 -9.26 -11.85 -10.40
C GLU A 6 -9.43 -11.53 -8.91
N LYS A 7 -9.92 -10.32 -8.57
CA LYS A 7 -10.28 -9.99 -7.18
C LYS A 7 -11.38 -10.90 -6.65
N GLU A 8 -12.40 -11.20 -7.44
CA GLU A 8 -13.45 -12.13 -7.05
C GLU A 8 -12.90 -13.54 -6.80
N GLN A 9 -11.94 -13.98 -7.59
CA GLN A 9 -11.25 -15.25 -7.40
C GLN A 9 -10.47 -15.27 -6.07
N LEU A 10 -9.67 -14.24 -5.80
CA LEU A 10 -8.91 -14.12 -4.56
C LEU A 10 -9.82 -14.05 -3.31
N ILE A 11 -11.01 -13.47 -3.46
CA ILE A 11 -12.03 -13.47 -2.40
C ILE A 11 -12.58 -14.89 -2.18
N LYS A 12 -12.90 -15.62 -3.27
CA LYS A 12 -13.35 -17.02 -3.19
C LYS A 12 -12.31 -17.94 -2.55
N GLU A 13 -11.04 -17.70 -2.84
CA GLU A 13 -9.90 -18.43 -2.24
C GLU A 13 -9.57 -17.97 -0.80
N LYS A 14 -10.35 -17.05 -0.22
CA LYS A 14 -10.15 -16.45 1.12
C LYS A 14 -8.78 -15.78 1.31
N LYS A 15 -8.07 -15.47 0.23
CA LYS A 15 -6.79 -14.76 0.27
C LYS A 15 -6.97 -13.28 0.60
N ILE A 16 -8.08 -12.68 0.15
CA ILE A 16 -8.47 -11.31 0.51
C ILE A 16 -9.92 -11.29 1.03
N LYS A 17 -10.21 -10.38 1.96
CA LYS A 17 -11.58 -10.17 2.45
C LYS A 17 -12.38 -9.39 1.41
N ARG A 18 -13.66 -9.76 1.24
CA ARG A 18 -14.59 -9.00 0.41
C ARG A 18 -14.69 -7.55 0.95
N SER A 19 -14.29 -6.59 0.13
CA SER A 19 -14.52 -5.17 0.43
C SER A 19 -15.95 -4.80 0.06
N LYS A 20 -16.52 -3.81 0.74
CA LYS A 20 -17.77 -3.20 0.29
C LYS A 20 -17.55 -2.58 -1.09
N PRO A 21 -18.55 -2.58 -1.99
CA PRO A 21 -18.48 -1.84 -3.23
C PRO A 21 -18.12 -0.37 -2.95
N LEU A 22 -17.18 0.16 -3.71
CA LEU A 22 -16.83 1.57 -3.62
C LEU A 22 -17.92 2.41 -4.30
N PRO A 23 -18.21 3.63 -3.81
CA PRO A 23 -19.16 4.51 -4.48
C PRO A 23 -18.65 4.91 -5.85
N PRO A 24 -19.52 5.12 -6.85
CA PRO A 24 -19.11 5.66 -8.15
C PRO A 24 -18.44 7.03 -7.96
N ILE A 25 -17.54 7.36 -8.87
CA ILE A 25 -16.89 8.67 -8.89
C ILE A 25 -17.89 9.68 -9.47
N THR A 26 -18.18 10.74 -8.70
CA THR A 26 -19.07 11.81 -9.14
C THR A 26 -18.29 12.88 -9.92
N ASP A 27 -19.00 13.73 -10.66
CA ASP A 27 -18.33 14.81 -11.44
C ASP A 27 -17.72 15.87 -10.50
N GLU A 28 -18.29 16.07 -9.33
CA GLU A 28 -17.76 17.00 -8.32
C GLU A 28 -16.43 16.53 -7.70
N GLU A 29 -16.14 15.22 -7.77
CA GLU A 29 -14.88 14.67 -7.30
C GLU A 29 -13.75 14.83 -8.33
N LYS A 30 -14.08 15.11 -9.61
CA LYS A 30 -13.13 15.26 -10.70
C LYS A 30 -12.66 16.71 -10.78
N PRO A 31 -11.44 17.06 -10.37
CA PRO A 31 -11.02 18.45 -10.25
C PRO A 31 -10.67 19.11 -11.59
N PHE A 32 -10.55 18.35 -12.67
CA PHE A 32 -10.19 18.82 -14.00
C PHE A 32 -10.59 17.79 -15.07
N GLU A 33 -10.64 18.25 -16.31
CA GLU A 33 -10.85 17.39 -17.49
C GLU A 33 -9.57 16.59 -17.81
N ILE A 34 -9.76 15.39 -18.33
CA ILE A 34 -8.67 14.49 -18.73
C ILE A 34 -8.82 14.13 -20.21
N PRO A 35 -7.73 13.72 -20.90
CA PRO A 35 -7.82 13.20 -22.27
C PRO A 35 -8.78 12.01 -22.35
N ASP A 36 -9.44 11.82 -23.50
CA ASP A 36 -10.40 10.73 -23.72
C ASP A 36 -9.80 9.32 -23.55
N SER A 37 -8.48 9.20 -23.71
CA SER A 37 -7.75 7.95 -23.48
C SER A 37 -7.48 7.64 -22.01
N TRP A 38 -7.74 8.58 -21.10
CA TRP A 38 -7.49 8.43 -19.67
C TRP A 38 -8.78 8.12 -18.92
N GLU A 39 -8.66 7.47 -17.78
CA GLU A 39 -9.81 7.10 -16.95
C GLU A 39 -9.61 7.48 -15.48
N TRP A 40 -10.68 8.00 -14.86
CA TRP A 40 -10.77 8.17 -13.43
C TRP A 40 -11.11 6.85 -12.76
N VAL A 41 -10.31 6.42 -11.79
CA VAL A 41 -10.53 5.17 -11.06
C VAL A 41 -10.42 5.39 -9.56
N ARG A 42 -11.06 4.56 -8.76
CA ARG A 42 -10.74 4.45 -7.34
C ARG A 42 -9.59 3.47 -7.16
N LEU A 43 -8.57 3.84 -6.36
CA LEU A 43 -7.41 2.98 -6.15
C LEU A 43 -7.81 1.59 -5.64
N GLY A 44 -8.86 1.49 -4.80
CA GLY A 44 -9.34 0.21 -4.31
C GLY A 44 -10.01 -0.69 -5.34
N GLU A 45 -10.38 -0.17 -6.51
CA GLU A 45 -10.90 -0.98 -7.62
C GLU A 45 -9.77 -1.64 -8.42
N VAL A 46 -8.64 -0.96 -8.52
CA VAL A 46 -7.54 -1.32 -9.42
C VAL A 46 -6.29 -1.86 -8.71
N LEU A 47 -6.18 -1.66 -7.39
CA LEU A 47 -5.10 -2.17 -6.57
C LEU A 47 -5.61 -3.13 -5.48
N THR A 48 -4.80 -4.09 -5.10
CA THR A 48 -4.97 -4.83 -3.85
C THR A 48 -4.25 -4.08 -2.73
N ILE A 49 -5.00 -3.66 -1.69
CA ILE A 49 -4.48 -2.87 -0.58
C ILE A 49 -4.50 -3.74 0.68
N LEU A 50 -3.34 -4.05 1.23
CA LEU A 50 -3.19 -4.84 2.45
C LEU A 50 -2.51 -4.00 3.54
N ARG A 51 -2.74 -4.35 4.80
CA ARG A 51 -2.01 -3.76 5.91
C ARG A 51 -0.97 -4.75 6.41
N GLY A 52 0.22 -4.28 6.71
CA GLY A 52 1.24 -5.05 7.41
C GLY A 52 0.77 -5.50 8.80
N GLY A 53 1.55 -6.33 9.45
CA GLY A 53 1.27 -6.86 10.77
C GLY A 53 2.53 -6.95 11.61
N SER A 54 2.38 -6.97 12.95
CA SER A 54 3.52 -7.07 13.86
C SER A 54 3.33 -8.27 14.79
N PRO A 55 4.23 -9.25 14.75
CA PRO A 55 4.23 -10.34 15.72
C PRO A 55 4.38 -9.79 17.15
N ARG A 56 3.62 -10.30 18.08
CA ARG A 56 3.67 -9.83 19.48
C ARG A 56 3.89 -10.98 20.47
N PRO A 57 4.80 -10.82 21.43
CA PRO A 57 5.77 -9.73 21.56
C PRO A 57 6.90 -9.86 20.52
N ILE A 58 7.25 -8.78 19.84
CA ILE A 58 8.20 -8.80 18.72
C ILE A 58 9.58 -9.37 19.12
N LYS A 59 10.03 -9.13 20.32
CA LYS A 59 11.33 -9.62 20.84
C LYS A 59 11.52 -11.15 20.73
N LYS A 60 10.42 -11.91 20.73
CA LYS A 60 10.48 -13.38 20.56
C LYS A 60 10.73 -13.83 19.12
N TYR A 61 10.54 -12.93 18.17
CA TYR A 61 10.65 -13.21 16.74
C TYR A 61 11.88 -12.56 16.10
N LEU A 62 12.55 -11.64 16.81
CA LEU A 62 13.79 -11.04 16.32
C LEU A 62 14.92 -12.06 16.28
N THR A 63 15.80 -11.94 15.28
CA THR A 63 16.96 -12.80 15.11
C THR A 63 18.10 -12.08 14.42
N ASP A 64 19.34 -12.40 14.80
CA ASP A 64 20.56 -11.96 14.12
C ASP A 64 21.04 -12.99 13.08
N SER A 65 20.27 -14.08 12.89
CA SER A 65 20.60 -15.11 11.89
C SER A 65 20.72 -14.50 10.49
N PRO A 66 21.78 -14.82 9.73
CA PRO A 66 21.90 -14.39 8.32
C PRO A 66 20.72 -14.85 7.46
N ASN A 67 20.10 -16.00 7.82
CA ASN A 67 18.94 -16.58 7.14
C ASN A 67 17.60 -16.02 7.65
N GLY A 68 17.61 -15.06 8.57
CA GLY A 68 16.39 -14.38 9.03
C GLY A 68 15.74 -13.58 7.92
N ILE A 69 14.43 -13.38 8.03
CA ILE A 69 13.60 -12.63 7.09
C ILE A 69 13.70 -11.14 7.45
N ASN A 70 13.99 -10.29 6.49
CA ASN A 70 14.04 -8.84 6.69
C ASN A 70 12.73 -8.34 7.33
N TRP A 71 12.85 -7.61 8.44
CA TRP A 71 11.73 -7.00 9.14
C TRP A 71 11.69 -5.50 8.84
N ILE A 72 10.88 -5.12 7.85
CA ILE A 72 10.86 -3.77 7.28
C ILE A 72 9.95 -2.87 8.11
N LYS A 73 10.54 -1.87 8.74
CA LYS A 73 9.87 -0.86 9.57
C LYS A 73 9.89 0.51 8.89
N ILE A 74 9.09 1.45 9.39
CA ILE A 74 9.11 2.85 8.91
C ILE A 74 10.51 3.47 9.05
N GLY A 75 11.25 3.12 10.11
CA GLY A 75 12.61 3.61 10.34
C GLY A 75 13.64 3.19 9.29
N ASP A 76 13.37 2.16 8.51
CA ASP A 76 14.25 1.70 7.42
C ASP A 76 14.06 2.53 6.14
N SER A 77 13.07 3.42 6.11
CA SER A 77 12.82 4.31 4.99
C SER A 77 13.52 5.65 5.14
N THR A 78 14.10 6.16 4.05
CA THR A 78 14.71 7.49 4.00
C THR A 78 13.77 8.47 3.32
N VAL A 79 13.57 9.65 3.91
CA VAL A 79 12.60 10.67 3.48
C VAL A 79 12.73 11.05 2.00
N ASN A 80 13.94 11.09 1.47
CA ASN A 80 14.23 11.52 0.11
C ASN A 80 14.53 10.34 -0.83
N SER A 81 14.38 9.09 -0.36
CA SER A 81 14.55 7.91 -1.18
C SER A 81 13.20 7.49 -1.79
N LYS A 82 13.24 7.05 -3.02
CA LYS A 82 12.15 6.34 -3.69
C LYS A 82 12.07 4.87 -3.25
N TYR A 83 13.17 4.34 -2.72
CA TYR A 83 13.37 2.92 -2.51
C TYR A 83 13.65 2.60 -1.05
N ILE A 84 13.26 1.39 -0.64
CA ILE A 84 13.74 0.73 0.57
C ILE A 84 14.60 -0.46 0.11
N ASP A 85 15.88 -0.45 0.44
CA ASP A 85 16.89 -1.39 -0.03
C ASP A 85 17.55 -2.18 1.11
N HIS A 86 17.22 -1.88 2.35
CA HIS A 86 17.73 -2.56 3.54
C HIS A 86 16.68 -2.60 4.64
N ALA A 87 16.88 -3.47 5.61
CA ALA A 87 16.17 -3.53 6.87
C ALA A 87 17.18 -3.74 8.00
N ALA A 88 17.02 -2.97 9.07
CA ALA A 88 17.93 -3.05 10.23
C ALA A 88 17.73 -4.32 11.07
N GLU A 89 16.55 -4.90 11.03
CA GLU A 89 16.19 -6.07 11.84
C GLU A 89 15.69 -7.22 10.97
N LYS A 90 15.77 -8.43 11.53
CA LYS A 90 15.23 -9.65 10.91
C LYS A 90 14.35 -10.39 11.90
N ILE A 91 13.42 -11.18 11.36
CA ILE A 91 12.58 -12.09 12.15
C ILE A 91 12.80 -13.54 11.72
N ILE A 92 12.50 -14.44 12.65
CA ILE A 92 12.46 -15.88 12.37
C ILE A 92 11.23 -16.23 11.52
N PRO A 93 11.25 -17.33 10.75
CA PRO A 93 10.14 -17.73 9.87
C PRO A 93 8.78 -17.84 10.58
N GLU A 94 8.75 -18.27 11.84
CA GLU A 94 7.53 -18.41 12.65
C GLU A 94 6.80 -17.08 12.90
N GLY A 95 7.46 -15.95 12.61
CA GLY A 95 6.86 -14.62 12.66
C GLY A 95 6.00 -14.28 11.44
N LEU A 96 6.19 -14.97 10.29
CA LEU A 96 5.51 -14.65 9.02
C LEU A 96 4.00 -14.71 9.11
N ASP A 97 3.45 -15.71 9.80
CA ASP A 97 1.99 -15.88 9.93
C ASP A 97 1.30 -14.69 10.61
N LYS A 98 2.07 -13.85 11.31
CA LYS A 98 1.59 -12.69 12.08
C LYS A 98 1.88 -11.34 11.43
N THR A 99 2.48 -11.37 10.27
CA THR A 99 2.82 -10.19 9.46
C THR A 99 2.32 -10.33 8.03
N ARG A 100 2.92 -9.60 7.09
CA ARG A 100 2.71 -9.74 5.66
C ARG A 100 4.06 -9.84 4.96
N GLU A 101 4.21 -10.90 4.19
CA GLU A 101 5.34 -11.05 3.30
C GLU A 101 5.23 -10.07 2.13
N VAL A 102 6.37 -9.54 1.71
CA VAL A 102 6.51 -8.60 0.60
C VAL A 102 7.73 -8.95 -0.22
N HIS A 103 7.69 -8.59 -1.49
CA HIS A 103 8.72 -8.92 -2.45
C HIS A 103 9.31 -7.68 -3.10
N LYS A 104 10.50 -7.85 -3.63
CA LYS A 104 11.16 -6.82 -4.45
C LYS A 104 10.24 -6.36 -5.58
N GLY A 105 9.99 -5.08 -5.63
CA GLY A 105 9.09 -4.44 -6.59
C GLY A 105 7.75 -4.02 -5.99
N ASP A 106 7.35 -4.57 -4.83
CA ASP A 106 6.13 -4.16 -4.16
C ASP A 106 6.18 -2.68 -3.74
N PHE A 107 5.00 -2.04 -3.71
CA PHE A 107 4.83 -0.71 -3.17
C PHE A 107 4.43 -0.75 -1.70
N LEU A 108 5.12 0.04 -0.91
CA LEU A 108 4.74 0.35 0.46
C LEU A 108 4.27 1.80 0.56
N LEU A 109 3.19 2.01 1.31
CA LEU A 109 2.68 3.33 1.63
C LEU A 109 2.66 3.50 3.15
N SER A 110 3.33 4.54 3.66
CA SER A 110 3.37 4.78 5.10
C SER A 110 1.99 5.17 5.64
N ASN A 111 1.51 4.48 6.68
CA ASN A 111 0.20 4.77 7.26
C ASN A 111 0.26 5.74 8.45
N SER A 112 1.44 5.95 9.02
CA SER A 112 1.69 6.80 10.17
C SER A 112 3.02 7.54 10.03
N MET A 113 3.33 8.50 10.89
CA MET A 113 4.54 9.32 10.90
C MET A 113 4.74 10.12 9.60
N SER A 114 5.35 9.54 8.57
CA SER A 114 5.52 10.13 7.22
C SER A 114 4.31 9.90 6.31
N PHE A 115 3.13 9.99 6.83
CA PHE A 115 1.80 9.77 6.29
C PHE A 115 1.67 9.86 4.76
N GLY A 116 1.28 8.75 4.13
CA GLY A 116 0.97 8.69 2.70
C GLY A 116 2.18 8.75 1.77
N ARG A 117 3.40 8.46 2.27
CA ARG A 117 4.59 8.46 1.43
C ARG A 117 4.78 7.08 0.79
N PRO A 118 4.89 7.01 -0.56
CA PRO A 118 5.12 5.77 -1.27
C PRO A 118 6.61 5.42 -1.31
N TYR A 119 6.90 4.12 -1.28
CA TYR A 119 8.23 3.54 -1.49
C TYR A 119 8.12 2.27 -2.33
N ILE A 120 9.18 1.96 -3.07
CA ILE A 120 9.31 0.73 -3.84
C ILE A 120 10.39 -0.15 -3.17
N LEU A 121 10.05 -1.41 -2.92
CA LEU A 121 10.98 -2.35 -2.31
C LEU A 121 12.06 -2.79 -3.30
N LYS A 122 13.31 -2.87 -2.81
CA LYS A 122 14.45 -3.51 -3.47
C LYS A 122 14.89 -4.80 -2.77
N ILE A 123 14.22 -5.17 -1.70
CA ILE A 123 14.47 -6.37 -0.91
C ILE A 123 13.18 -7.13 -0.66
N ASP A 124 13.29 -8.43 -0.46
CA ASP A 124 12.20 -9.26 0.05
C ASP A 124 12.20 -9.21 1.58
N GLY A 125 11.03 -9.47 2.19
CA GLY A 125 10.91 -9.46 3.64
C GLY A 125 9.48 -9.52 4.14
N ALA A 126 9.28 -9.03 5.34
CA ALA A 126 8.00 -8.88 5.99
C ALA A 126 7.85 -7.46 6.56
N VAL A 127 6.65 -6.94 6.57
CA VAL A 127 6.40 -5.53 6.93
C VAL A 127 5.55 -5.40 8.18
N HIS A 128 5.92 -4.44 9.01
CA HIS A 128 5.19 -4.14 10.22
C HIS A 128 3.89 -3.36 9.93
N ASP A 129 3.03 -3.22 10.93
CA ASP A 129 1.68 -2.63 10.83
C ASP A 129 1.64 -1.12 10.57
N GLY A 130 2.79 -0.45 10.48
CA GLY A 130 2.95 0.91 10.00
C GLY A 130 2.89 1.07 8.47
N TRP A 131 2.82 -0.04 7.73
CA TRP A 131 2.79 -0.04 6.28
C TRP A 131 1.44 -0.50 5.72
N LEU A 132 1.04 0.12 4.62
CA LEU A 132 0.11 -0.42 3.65
C LEU A 132 0.91 -0.95 2.46
N ILE A 133 0.52 -2.10 1.95
CA ILE A 133 1.10 -2.75 0.78
C ILE A 133 0.14 -2.52 -0.37
N LEU A 134 0.66 -2.05 -1.51
CA LEU A 134 -0.10 -1.89 -2.75
C LEU A 134 0.42 -2.92 -3.77
N SER A 135 -0.41 -3.90 -4.08
CA SER A 135 -0.09 -4.99 -5.00
C SER A 135 -0.99 -4.96 -6.24
N ASP A 136 -0.68 -5.79 -7.24
CA ASP A 136 -1.41 -5.95 -8.51
C ASP A 136 -1.46 -4.67 -9.37
N TYR A 137 -0.54 -3.73 -9.15
CA TYR A 137 -0.50 -2.45 -9.85
C TYR A 137 -0.02 -2.57 -11.30
N ASP A 138 0.82 -3.54 -11.60
CA ASP A 138 1.52 -3.73 -12.86
C ASP A 138 0.61 -4.06 -14.05
N LYS A 139 -0.65 -4.35 -13.78
CA LYS A 139 -1.69 -4.58 -14.80
C LYS A 139 -2.20 -3.29 -15.45
N LEU A 140 -2.09 -2.16 -14.74
CA LEU A 140 -2.63 -0.87 -15.19
C LEU A 140 -1.64 0.28 -15.08
N PHE A 141 -0.64 0.16 -14.22
CA PHE A 141 0.27 1.25 -13.93
C PHE A 141 1.71 0.87 -14.24
N ASP A 142 2.40 1.73 -14.98
CA ASP A 142 3.86 1.74 -14.92
C ASP A 142 4.32 2.08 -13.49
N LYS A 143 5.38 1.42 -13.03
CA LYS A 143 5.91 1.57 -11.68
C LYS A 143 6.30 3.01 -11.34
N ASN A 144 6.94 3.71 -12.28
CA ASN A 144 7.36 5.09 -12.04
C ASN A 144 6.16 6.02 -12.05
N TYR A 145 5.22 5.80 -12.97
CA TYR A 145 3.99 6.57 -13.02
C TYR A 145 3.23 6.46 -11.69
N LEU A 146 3.00 5.25 -11.19
CA LEU A 146 2.31 5.05 -9.91
C LEU A 146 3.05 5.73 -8.76
N TYR A 147 4.38 5.66 -8.73
CA TYR A 147 5.18 6.34 -7.70
C TYR A 147 4.94 7.85 -7.70
N TYR A 148 5.00 8.50 -8.86
CA TYR A 148 4.77 9.94 -8.97
C TYR A 148 3.31 10.33 -8.73
N LEU A 149 2.37 9.52 -9.18
CA LEU A 149 0.94 9.70 -8.90
C LEU A 149 0.68 9.70 -7.39
N LEU A 150 1.15 8.69 -6.66
CA LEU A 150 1.00 8.58 -5.21
C LEU A 150 1.74 9.68 -4.45
N SER A 151 2.84 10.21 -5.02
CA SER A 151 3.62 11.32 -4.45
C SER A 151 3.03 12.69 -4.78
N SER A 152 2.06 12.77 -5.68
CA SER A 152 1.50 14.03 -6.16
C SER A 152 0.72 14.76 -5.06
N ASN A 153 0.66 16.10 -5.17
CA ASN A 153 -0.19 16.91 -4.29
C ASN A 153 -1.66 16.53 -4.40
N PHE A 154 -2.10 16.11 -5.57
CA PHE A 154 -3.47 15.68 -5.82
C PHE A 154 -3.86 14.47 -4.95
N VAL A 155 -3.04 13.41 -4.93
CA VAL A 155 -3.30 12.23 -4.09
C VAL A 155 -3.07 12.52 -2.60
N ASN A 156 -2.00 13.25 -2.26
CA ASN A 156 -1.70 13.61 -0.89
C ASN A 156 -2.79 14.49 -0.25
N PHE A 157 -3.41 15.39 -1.02
CA PHE A 157 -4.55 16.19 -0.55
C PHE A 157 -5.72 15.29 -0.18
N GLN A 158 -6.04 14.29 -0.99
CA GLN A 158 -7.11 13.33 -0.71
C GLN A 158 -6.81 12.50 0.54
N PHE A 159 -5.58 12.01 0.70
CA PHE A 159 -5.19 11.30 1.92
C PHE A 159 -5.38 12.14 3.19
N LYS A 160 -5.09 13.43 3.12
CA LYS A 160 -5.23 14.39 4.24
C LYS A 160 -6.69 14.76 4.51
N SER A 161 -7.46 15.04 3.48
CA SER A 161 -8.87 15.47 3.62
C SER A 161 -9.74 14.33 4.13
N LEU A 162 -9.53 13.10 3.69
CA LEU A 162 -10.20 11.92 4.21
C LEU A 162 -9.79 11.60 5.67
N ALA A 163 -8.77 12.28 6.21
CA ALA A 163 -8.33 12.15 7.60
C ALA A 163 -9.00 13.14 8.56
N THR A 164 -9.76 14.11 8.06
CA THR A 164 -10.47 15.11 8.88
C THR A 164 -11.59 14.44 9.67
N GLY A 165 -11.58 14.60 11.00
CA GLY A 165 -12.59 14.06 11.91
C GLY A 165 -12.12 12.94 12.85
N SER A 166 -10.89 12.45 12.73
CA SER A 166 -10.32 11.51 13.69
C SER A 166 -9.10 12.12 14.38
N THR A 167 -9.02 11.95 15.69
CA THR A 167 -7.91 12.40 16.56
C THR A 167 -6.57 11.73 16.16
N VAL A 168 -6.63 10.66 15.38
CA VAL A 168 -5.46 9.88 14.94
C VAL A 168 -5.29 10.04 13.42
N LYS A 169 -4.22 10.73 13.02
CA LYS A 169 -3.81 10.89 11.62
C LYS A 169 -3.20 9.59 11.07
N ASN A 170 -4.01 8.53 10.94
CA ASN A 170 -3.56 7.28 10.33
C ASN A 170 -4.24 7.06 8.99
N LEU A 171 -3.45 6.80 7.97
CA LEU A 171 -3.92 6.36 6.67
C LEU A 171 -4.32 4.88 6.78
N ASN A 172 -5.56 4.54 6.49
CA ASN A 172 -6.04 3.18 6.51
C ASN A 172 -6.39 2.68 5.10
N ARG A 173 -6.64 1.38 4.99
CA ARG A 173 -6.99 0.73 3.72
C ARG A 173 -8.18 1.38 3.02
N ASP A 174 -9.23 1.70 3.78
CA ASP A 174 -10.48 2.21 3.21
C ASP A 174 -10.28 3.60 2.62
N ARG A 175 -9.48 4.46 3.27
CA ARG A 175 -9.12 5.78 2.75
C ARG A 175 -8.35 5.69 1.45
N VAL A 176 -7.33 4.83 1.39
CA VAL A 176 -6.58 4.62 0.15
C VAL A 176 -7.48 4.05 -0.93
N ALA A 177 -8.38 3.11 -0.58
CA ALA A 177 -9.31 2.52 -1.54
C ALA A 177 -10.28 3.54 -2.15
N HIS A 178 -10.72 4.54 -1.38
CA HIS A 178 -11.63 5.60 -1.85
C HIS A 178 -10.93 6.70 -2.65
N THR A 179 -9.60 6.80 -2.56
CA THR A 179 -8.84 7.82 -3.29
C THR A 179 -9.02 7.65 -4.80
N ILE A 180 -9.35 8.74 -5.48
CA ILE A 180 -9.41 8.75 -6.94
C ILE A 180 -8.03 8.98 -7.55
N ALA A 181 -7.79 8.33 -8.67
CA ALA A 181 -6.53 8.35 -9.38
C ALA A 181 -6.78 8.31 -10.90
N LEU A 182 -5.74 8.54 -11.66
CA LEU A 182 -5.76 8.58 -13.13
C LEU A 182 -5.05 7.37 -13.70
N VAL A 183 -5.65 6.75 -14.68
CA VAL A 183 -5.05 5.72 -15.53
C VAL A 183 -4.92 6.31 -16.94
N PRO A 184 -3.67 6.40 -17.49
CA PRO A 184 -3.43 6.89 -18.85
C PRO A 184 -3.91 5.92 -19.91
#